data_71d65287068607531909bdae78d6456e
#
_entry.id   71d65287068607531909bdae78d6456e
#
_cell.length_a   1.000
_cell.length_b   1.000
_cell.length_c   1.000
_cell.angle_alpha   90.00
_cell.angle_beta   90.00
_cell.angle_gamma   90.00
#
_symmetry.space_group_name_H-M   'P 1'
#
loop_
_entity.id
_entity.type
_entity.pdbx_description
1 polymer ?
#
loop_
_entity_poly.entity_id
_entity_poly.type
_entity_poly.pdbx_seq_one_letter_code
_entity_poly.pdbx_strand_id
1 'polypeptide(L)'
;MRNGLTSRAWPAIAAITVTAAMALAPSALAQSAGTSAWKVRDATDSGAYSASHMSVTLALTERNQSALDALIAKPHAALTPAQFAAQFGPSAATIDAIRSWASAHGLTVSSVSANRLLVTISGSSGQLAGALQTGFERFHSAADGNFFAASRPAQLPSAFASNVTAVLGLSSLGKVAVPTPSVRSAAALQAGRAALPAAGLPTSLNYPATYTPQQLNAMYDAPSSQTGGEQQLAIITEGDVSAPKADLATFEKTYGLPTVTWNQINVGTPSTDTSGDDEWDLDSQYSTAFAPGVTTLNVYVGPSLNDSDILTTINKWVTDDIAQQGSFSAGECDLLADAAGFTAGLDAVLKQADAQSQTMFFSSGDTGSQCPAITGVNGVPAGIPDTNYPASSPYGIGVGGTSVLNNNPLSEIGWYAGGGGLSPIEPAATFQANAKVLGVAAPPTRGVPDVSLDADPESGYDVVVNGTVEGIGGTSASAPSWQGIWARVNGGHSGLGFAGPILYSSGESSAFNDITIGANGAYSAGPGYDLVTGLGTPDIAKLVNGA
;
A
#
# COMPACT_ATOMS: atom_id res chain seq x y z
N MET A 1 44.00 -24.24 -55.89
CA MET A 1 44.49 -23.75 -54.59
C MET A 1 43.27 -23.38 -53.79
N ARG A 2 42.96 -24.18 -52.75
CA ARG A 2 41.76 -24.00 -51.92
C ARG A 2 42.15 -23.20 -50.68
N ASN A 3 41.50 -22.05 -50.46
CA ASN A 3 41.60 -21.32 -49.20
C ASN A 3 40.41 -21.68 -48.31
N GLY A 4 40.69 -22.29 -47.18
CA GLY A 4 39.74 -22.61 -46.16
C GLY A 4 39.41 -21.39 -45.27
N LEU A 5 38.13 -21.14 -45.09
CA LEU A 5 37.60 -20.21 -44.10
C LEU A 5 37.40 -20.97 -42.79
N THR A 6 38.17 -20.59 -41.77
CA THR A 6 37.99 -21.05 -40.40
C THR A 6 36.86 -20.28 -39.71
N SER A 7 35.77 -20.95 -39.43
CA SER A 7 34.70 -20.46 -38.60
C SER A 7 35.13 -20.44 -37.11
N ARG A 8 35.18 -19.26 -36.50
CA ARG A 8 35.30 -19.13 -35.04
C ARG A 8 33.94 -19.41 -34.43
N ALA A 9 33.84 -20.46 -33.65
CA ALA A 9 32.70 -20.74 -32.79
C ALA A 9 32.73 -19.81 -31.59
N TRP A 10 31.62 -19.17 -31.31
CA TRP A 10 31.35 -18.45 -30.06
C TRP A 10 30.95 -19.45 -28.99
N PRO A 11 31.37 -19.30 -27.72
CA PRO A 11 30.95 -20.20 -26.68
C PRO A 11 29.47 -19.98 -26.36
N ALA A 12 28.72 -21.06 -26.35
CA ALA A 12 27.34 -21.08 -25.92
C ALA A 12 27.26 -20.73 -24.43
N ILE A 13 26.49 -19.68 -24.13
CA ILE A 13 26.08 -19.37 -22.76
C ILE A 13 25.10 -20.47 -22.33
N ALA A 14 25.51 -21.29 -21.38
CA ALA A 14 24.66 -22.30 -20.77
C ALA A 14 23.55 -21.59 -19.98
N ALA A 15 22.30 -21.71 -20.45
CA ALA A 15 21.13 -21.36 -19.68
C ALA A 15 21.06 -22.28 -18.48
N ILE A 16 21.24 -21.75 -17.29
CA ILE A 16 20.97 -22.46 -16.04
C ILE A 16 19.46 -22.45 -15.87
N THR A 17 18.82 -23.52 -16.28
CA THR A 17 17.44 -23.82 -15.89
C THR A 17 17.42 -24.24 -14.43
N VAL A 18 17.04 -23.30 -13.56
CA VAL A 18 16.69 -23.63 -12.17
C VAL A 18 15.26 -24.17 -12.18
N THR A 19 15.12 -25.46 -12.35
CA THR A 19 13.89 -26.19 -12.04
C THR A 19 13.85 -26.48 -10.54
N ALA A 20 13.37 -25.53 -9.75
CA ALA A 20 12.95 -25.80 -8.39
C ALA A 20 11.42 -25.87 -8.36
N ALA A 21 10.88 -27.05 -8.73
CA ALA A 21 9.53 -27.42 -8.35
C ALA A 21 9.55 -27.76 -6.85
N MET A 22 9.39 -26.77 -5.99
CA MET A 22 9.00 -27.01 -4.60
C MET A 22 7.49 -27.13 -4.56
N ALA A 23 6.98 -28.35 -4.62
CA ALA A 23 5.67 -28.67 -4.10
C ALA A 23 5.73 -28.46 -2.57
N LEU A 24 5.37 -27.30 -2.09
CA LEU A 24 5.12 -27.07 -0.68
C LEU A 24 3.81 -27.77 -0.34
N ALA A 25 3.92 -28.94 0.25
CA ALA A 25 2.84 -29.50 1.05
C ALA A 25 2.53 -28.47 2.15
N PRO A 26 1.25 -28.24 2.52
CA PRO A 26 0.93 -27.38 3.65
C PRO A 26 1.43 -28.09 4.91
N SER A 27 2.65 -27.77 5.32
CA SER A 27 3.14 -28.13 6.64
C SER A 27 2.41 -27.21 7.63
N ALA A 28 1.57 -27.83 8.43
CA ALA A 28 0.98 -27.25 9.61
C ALA A 28 2.06 -26.84 10.62
N LEU A 29 2.64 -25.70 10.42
CA LEU A 29 3.36 -24.90 11.39
C LEU A 29 2.83 -23.49 11.21
N ALA A 30 1.77 -23.17 11.95
CA ALA A 30 1.41 -21.81 12.25
C ALA A 30 2.52 -21.22 13.16
N GLN A 31 3.67 -20.92 12.60
CA GLN A 31 4.49 -19.85 13.14
C GLN A 31 3.73 -18.59 12.75
N SER A 32 3.18 -17.91 13.75
CA SER A 32 2.58 -16.61 13.55
C SER A 32 3.63 -15.70 12.90
N ALA A 33 3.33 -15.19 11.72
CA ALA A 33 4.13 -14.16 11.08
C ALA A 33 4.40 -13.04 12.11
N GLY A 34 5.59 -12.44 12.11
CA GLY A 34 5.97 -11.41 13.08
C GLY A 34 6.40 -11.91 14.46
N THR A 35 6.49 -13.22 14.72
CA THR A 35 7.07 -13.73 15.98
C THR A 35 8.57 -13.96 15.89
N SER A 36 9.19 -13.80 14.74
CA SER A 36 10.60 -14.03 14.51
C SER A 36 11.47 -13.02 15.23
N ALA A 37 12.61 -13.45 15.77
CA ALA A 37 13.63 -12.54 16.25
C ALA A 37 14.22 -11.76 15.06
N TRP A 38 14.24 -10.43 15.18
CA TRP A 38 14.85 -9.58 14.16
C TRP A 38 16.37 -9.72 14.18
N LYS A 39 16.95 -9.98 13.02
CA LYS A 39 18.39 -9.96 12.80
C LYS A 39 18.69 -8.90 11.74
N VAL A 40 19.16 -7.76 12.19
CA VAL A 40 19.61 -6.68 11.31
C VAL A 40 21.09 -6.83 11.09
N ARG A 41 21.51 -6.92 9.83
CA ARG A 41 22.91 -6.97 9.46
C ARG A 41 23.59 -5.66 9.88
N ASP A 42 24.80 -5.78 10.43
CA ASP A 42 25.61 -4.64 10.86
C ASP A 42 25.01 -3.82 12.01
N ALA A 43 23.96 -4.30 12.66
CA ALA A 43 23.46 -3.70 13.89
C ALA A 43 24.31 -4.12 15.08
N THR A 44 24.68 -3.13 15.89
CA THR A 44 25.38 -3.35 17.16
C THR A 44 24.37 -3.49 18.28
N ASP A 45 24.43 -4.60 19.01
CA ASP A 45 23.67 -4.81 20.25
C ASP A 45 24.20 -3.86 21.32
N SER A 46 23.30 -3.07 21.90
CA SER A 46 23.57 -2.08 22.96
C SER A 46 22.99 -2.53 24.29
N GLY A 47 22.57 -3.79 24.42
CA GLY A 47 22.05 -4.40 25.64
C GLY A 47 20.54 -4.33 25.81
N ALA A 48 20.06 -4.74 26.98
CA ALA A 48 18.62 -4.90 27.21
C ALA A 48 17.81 -3.60 27.01
N TYR A 49 16.70 -3.72 26.33
CA TYR A 49 15.71 -2.64 26.22
C TYR A 49 14.76 -2.67 27.42
N SER A 50 14.53 -1.51 28.02
CA SER A 50 13.61 -1.34 29.14
C SER A 50 12.70 -0.14 28.93
N ALA A 51 11.39 -0.39 29.03
CA ALA A 51 10.35 0.63 29.01
C ALA A 51 9.33 0.36 30.11
N SER A 52 8.87 1.41 30.78
CA SER A 52 7.81 1.32 31.78
C SER A 52 6.43 1.08 31.16
N HIS A 53 6.27 1.46 29.90
CA HIS A 53 5.07 1.22 29.10
C HIS A 53 5.46 0.80 27.67
N MET A 54 4.85 -0.27 27.21
CA MET A 54 4.99 -0.81 25.87
C MET A 54 3.69 -1.52 25.52
N SER A 55 3.33 -1.52 24.25
CA SER A 55 2.15 -2.21 23.74
C SER A 55 2.53 -3.16 22.62
N VAL A 56 1.82 -4.27 22.54
CA VAL A 56 1.84 -5.19 21.39
C VAL A 56 0.42 -5.42 20.93
N THR A 57 0.23 -5.58 19.63
CA THR A 57 -1.08 -5.88 19.03
C THR A 57 -1.08 -7.30 18.50
N LEU A 58 -1.98 -8.12 19.00
CA LEU A 58 -2.29 -9.44 18.45
C LEU A 58 -3.27 -9.26 17.30
N ALA A 59 -2.87 -9.61 16.09
CA ALA A 59 -3.76 -9.76 14.97
C ALA A 59 -4.34 -11.17 14.98
N LEU A 60 -5.67 -11.29 14.93
CA LEU A 60 -6.37 -12.55 15.07
C LEU A 60 -6.93 -13.02 13.72
N THR A 61 -6.91 -14.32 13.55
CA THR A 61 -7.45 -15.00 12.37
C THR A 61 -8.97 -14.95 12.34
N GLU A 62 -9.54 -14.67 11.20
CA GLU A 62 -10.99 -14.74 10.95
C GLU A 62 -11.49 -16.19 11.11
N ARG A 63 -12.70 -16.32 11.56
CA ARG A 63 -13.39 -17.61 11.53
C ARG A 63 -13.94 -17.89 10.14
N ASN A 64 -14.17 -19.15 9.83
CA ASN A 64 -14.81 -19.56 8.58
C ASN A 64 -14.10 -19.00 7.33
N GLN A 65 -12.76 -18.94 7.33
CA GLN A 65 -11.94 -18.36 6.26
C GLN A 65 -12.39 -18.80 4.86
N SER A 66 -12.55 -20.11 4.63
CA SER A 66 -12.99 -20.61 3.31
C SER A 66 -14.35 -20.06 2.87
N ALA A 67 -15.25 -19.74 3.80
CA ALA A 67 -16.52 -19.11 3.47
C ALA A 67 -16.35 -17.62 3.18
N LEU A 68 -15.45 -16.93 3.87
CA LEU A 68 -15.09 -15.55 3.60
C LEU A 68 -14.42 -15.42 2.23
N ASP A 69 -13.42 -16.25 1.95
CA ASP A 69 -12.73 -16.27 0.66
C ASP A 69 -13.70 -16.57 -0.50
N ALA A 70 -14.65 -17.49 -0.30
CA ALA A 70 -15.68 -17.77 -1.29
C ALA A 70 -16.71 -16.65 -1.46
N LEU A 71 -16.94 -15.82 -0.43
CA LEU A 71 -17.80 -14.64 -0.48
C LEU A 71 -17.14 -13.54 -1.31
N ILE A 72 -15.91 -13.13 -0.94
CA ILE A 72 -15.21 -12.01 -1.59
C ILE A 72 -14.73 -12.32 -3.02
N ALA A 73 -14.60 -13.60 -3.37
CA ALA A 73 -14.24 -14.02 -4.74
C ALA A 73 -15.34 -13.80 -5.78
N LYS A 74 -16.52 -13.31 -5.39
CA LYS A 74 -17.70 -13.16 -6.28
C LYS A 74 -18.43 -11.88 -5.94
N PRO A 75 -19.19 -11.28 -6.89
CA PRO A 75 -20.12 -10.22 -6.57
C PRO A 75 -21.08 -10.65 -5.47
N HIS A 76 -21.20 -9.86 -4.43
CA HIS A 76 -22.02 -10.13 -3.25
C HIS A 76 -22.61 -8.83 -2.71
N ALA A 77 -23.65 -8.93 -1.88
CA ALA A 77 -24.14 -7.78 -1.14
C ALA A 77 -23.16 -7.43 -0.02
N ALA A 78 -22.86 -6.14 0.14
CA ALA A 78 -21.98 -5.64 1.18
C ALA A 78 -22.46 -6.09 2.56
N LEU A 79 -21.54 -6.62 3.36
CA LEU A 79 -21.82 -6.89 4.77
C LEU A 79 -21.71 -5.60 5.57
N THR A 80 -22.50 -5.48 6.61
CA THR A 80 -22.21 -4.46 7.63
C THR A 80 -21.08 -4.95 8.57
N PRO A 81 -20.36 -4.04 9.26
CA PRO A 81 -19.35 -4.43 10.25
C PRO A 81 -19.87 -5.40 11.31
N ALA A 82 -21.13 -5.24 11.75
CA ALA A 82 -21.76 -6.12 12.69
C ALA A 82 -22.01 -7.54 12.12
N GLN A 83 -22.40 -7.64 10.86
CA GLN A 83 -22.58 -8.91 10.16
C GLN A 83 -21.24 -9.63 9.97
N PHE A 84 -20.20 -8.90 9.57
CA PHE A 84 -18.85 -9.45 9.48
C PHE A 84 -18.38 -9.98 10.84
N ALA A 85 -18.44 -9.16 11.89
CA ALA A 85 -18.04 -9.56 13.23
C ALA A 85 -18.81 -10.80 13.75
N ALA A 86 -20.09 -10.94 13.41
CA ALA A 86 -20.90 -12.10 13.79
C ALA A 86 -20.50 -13.38 13.04
N GLN A 87 -20.22 -13.28 11.74
CA GLN A 87 -19.96 -14.42 10.87
C GLN A 87 -18.48 -14.85 10.87
N PHE A 88 -17.59 -13.87 10.81
CA PHE A 88 -16.16 -14.08 10.55
C PHE A 88 -15.24 -13.58 11.68
N GLY A 89 -15.67 -12.65 12.51
CA GLY A 89 -14.85 -12.15 13.61
C GLY A 89 -14.50 -13.24 14.64
N PRO A 90 -13.32 -13.21 15.27
CA PRO A 90 -12.90 -14.13 16.32
C PRO A 90 -13.94 -14.32 17.41
N SER A 91 -13.95 -15.48 18.04
CA SER A 91 -14.97 -15.81 19.06
C SER A 91 -14.76 -14.99 20.35
N ALA A 92 -15.84 -14.76 21.09
CA ALA A 92 -15.73 -14.15 22.42
C ALA A 92 -14.85 -14.99 23.37
N ALA A 93 -14.90 -16.32 23.26
CA ALA A 93 -14.08 -17.21 24.05
C ALA A 93 -12.57 -17.03 23.79
N THR A 94 -12.17 -16.74 22.53
CA THR A 94 -10.79 -16.40 22.19
C THR A 94 -10.36 -15.11 22.90
N ILE A 95 -11.20 -14.08 22.86
CA ILE A 95 -10.92 -12.79 23.55
C ILE A 95 -10.83 -12.97 25.06
N ASP A 96 -11.71 -13.77 25.65
CA ASP A 96 -11.71 -14.04 27.09
C ASP A 96 -10.48 -14.85 27.53
N ALA A 97 -9.99 -15.78 26.70
CA ALA A 97 -8.75 -16.49 26.93
C ALA A 97 -7.53 -15.54 26.91
N ILE A 98 -7.47 -14.60 25.94
CA ILE A 98 -6.43 -13.58 25.86
C ILE A 98 -6.47 -12.66 27.08
N ARG A 99 -7.65 -12.19 27.50
CA ARG A 99 -7.82 -11.35 28.70
C ARG A 99 -7.36 -12.05 29.97
N SER A 100 -7.73 -13.31 30.14
CA SER A 100 -7.34 -14.12 31.29
C SER A 100 -5.84 -14.32 31.36
N TRP A 101 -5.21 -14.62 30.21
CA TRP A 101 -3.75 -14.75 30.11
C TRP A 101 -3.03 -13.42 30.39
N ALA A 102 -3.47 -12.33 29.78
CA ALA A 102 -2.88 -11.01 30.00
C ALA A 102 -2.92 -10.63 31.49
N SER A 103 -4.07 -10.77 32.13
CA SER A 103 -4.25 -10.50 33.57
C SER A 103 -3.37 -11.37 34.46
N ALA A 104 -3.19 -12.65 34.14
CA ALA A 104 -2.31 -13.55 34.88
C ALA A 104 -0.82 -13.15 34.82
N HIS A 105 -0.43 -12.36 33.82
CA HIS A 105 0.93 -11.83 33.63
C HIS A 105 1.06 -10.35 34.05
N GLY A 106 0.03 -9.77 34.67
CA GLY A 106 0.02 -8.36 35.07
C GLY A 106 -0.05 -7.39 33.89
N LEU A 107 -0.51 -7.87 32.73
CA LEU A 107 -0.74 -7.06 31.52
C LEU A 107 -2.18 -6.57 31.47
N THR A 108 -2.40 -5.49 30.73
CA THR A 108 -3.74 -4.93 30.49
C THR A 108 -4.10 -5.13 29.02
N VAL A 109 -5.29 -5.65 28.74
CA VAL A 109 -5.88 -5.56 27.40
C VAL A 109 -6.40 -4.13 27.25
N SER A 110 -5.65 -3.28 26.55
CA SER A 110 -5.94 -1.86 26.42
C SER A 110 -7.02 -1.60 25.36
N SER A 111 -7.12 -2.45 24.33
CA SER A 111 -8.19 -2.37 23.34
C SER A 111 -8.53 -3.74 22.75
N VAL A 112 -9.77 -3.85 22.27
CA VAL A 112 -10.25 -4.92 21.39
C VAL A 112 -11.08 -4.24 20.31
N SER A 113 -10.71 -4.44 19.05
CA SER A 113 -11.44 -3.85 17.94
C SER A 113 -12.88 -4.38 17.81
N ALA A 114 -13.78 -3.61 17.21
CA ALA A 114 -15.20 -3.97 17.09
C ALA A 114 -15.42 -5.30 16.35
N ASN A 115 -14.59 -5.58 15.32
CA ASN A 115 -14.57 -6.84 14.58
C ASN A 115 -13.86 -7.98 15.33
N ARG A 116 -13.16 -7.67 16.43
CA ARG A 116 -12.31 -8.55 17.23
C ARG A 116 -11.07 -9.09 16.49
N LEU A 117 -10.69 -8.52 15.35
CA LEU A 117 -9.47 -8.90 14.65
C LEU A 117 -8.21 -8.43 15.35
N LEU A 118 -8.29 -7.34 16.12
CA LEU A 118 -7.14 -6.76 16.82
C LEU A 118 -7.36 -6.71 18.33
N VAL A 119 -6.33 -7.15 19.06
CA VAL A 119 -6.30 -7.06 20.54
C VAL A 119 -4.99 -6.45 20.97
N THR A 120 -5.02 -5.24 21.51
CA THR A 120 -3.82 -4.56 22.02
C THR A 120 -3.64 -4.85 23.50
N ILE A 121 -2.42 -5.23 23.85
CA ILE A 121 -2.01 -5.58 25.21
C ILE A 121 -0.87 -4.65 25.63
N SER A 122 -0.97 -4.11 26.83
CA SER A 122 0.00 -3.13 27.35
C SER A 122 0.56 -3.54 28.70
N GLY A 123 1.81 -3.16 28.94
CA GLY A 123 2.50 -3.38 30.20
C GLY A 123 3.93 -2.83 30.12
N SER A 124 4.77 -3.12 31.11
CA SER A 124 6.20 -2.86 30.97
C SER A 124 6.86 -3.85 30.00
N SER A 125 7.98 -3.47 29.40
CA SER A 125 8.74 -4.40 28.53
C SER A 125 9.11 -5.70 29.25
N GLY A 126 9.40 -5.65 30.56
CA GLY A 126 9.67 -6.85 31.35
C GLY A 126 8.45 -7.76 31.54
N GLN A 127 7.25 -7.21 31.72
CA GLN A 127 6.00 -7.98 31.78
C GLN A 127 5.69 -8.66 30.44
N LEU A 128 5.80 -7.90 29.34
CA LEU A 128 5.61 -8.44 27.99
C LEU A 128 6.67 -9.51 27.67
N ALA A 129 7.93 -9.27 28.02
CA ALA A 129 9.01 -10.25 27.84
C ALA A 129 8.71 -11.57 28.57
N GLY A 130 8.25 -11.49 29.82
CA GLY A 130 7.86 -12.67 30.61
C GLY A 130 6.64 -13.41 30.04
N ALA A 131 5.62 -12.66 29.63
CA ALA A 131 4.37 -13.22 29.08
C ALA A 131 4.57 -13.88 27.71
N LEU A 132 5.38 -13.27 26.85
CA LEU A 132 5.71 -13.73 25.50
C LEU A 132 6.94 -14.63 25.43
N GLN A 133 7.55 -14.93 26.58
CA GLN A 133 8.76 -15.77 26.69
C GLN A 133 9.90 -15.30 25.78
N THR A 134 10.05 -13.99 25.59
CA THR A 134 11.11 -13.35 24.80
C THR A 134 11.96 -12.43 25.67
N GLY A 135 12.86 -11.67 25.06
CA GLY A 135 13.53 -10.50 25.63
C GLY A 135 13.41 -9.35 24.65
N PHE A 136 13.73 -8.16 25.08
CA PHE A 136 13.84 -7.00 24.19
C PHE A 136 15.25 -6.42 24.34
N GLU A 137 15.89 -6.15 23.21
CA GLU A 137 17.26 -5.64 23.14
C GLU A 137 17.28 -4.36 22.33
N ARG A 138 18.24 -3.48 22.63
CA ARG A 138 18.51 -2.26 21.88
C ARG A 138 19.57 -2.53 20.84
N PHE A 139 19.35 -1.97 19.68
CA PHE A 139 20.29 -2.03 18.58
C PHE A 139 20.58 -0.65 18.04
N HIS A 140 21.69 -0.54 17.34
CA HIS A 140 22.05 0.62 16.54
C HIS A 140 22.61 0.15 15.22
N SER A 141 22.08 0.67 14.11
CA SER A 141 22.66 0.53 12.78
C SER A 141 22.91 1.90 12.16
N ALA A 142 23.79 1.97 11.17
CA ALA A 142 24.04 3.22 10.46
C ALA A 142 22.83 3.65 9.58
N ALA A 143 22.02 2.69 9.14
CA ALA A 143 20.84 2.92 8.31
C ALA A 143 19.62 3.34 9.14
N ASP A 144 19.38 2.64 10.26
CA ASP A 144 18.11 2.75 10.99
C ASP A 144 18.23 3.51 12.31
N GLY A 145 19.46 3.91 12.69
CA GLY A 145 19.71 4.56 13.97
C GLY A 145 19.50 3.60 15.15
N ASN A 146 18.85 4.10 16.20
CA ASN A 146 18.55 3.32 17.41
C ASN A 146 17.16 2.69 17.31
N PHE A 147 17.08 1.39 17.56
CA PHE A 147 15.82 0.65 17.60
C PHE A 147 15.85 -0.41 18.70
N PHE A 148 14.70 -0.97 19.01
CA PHE A 148 14.60 -2.19 19.80
C PHE A 148 13.98 -3.32 18.98
N ALA A 149 14.28 -4.55 19.37
CA ALA A 149 13.63 -5.73 18.81
C ALA A 149 13.57 -6.87 19.84
N ALA A 150 12.63 -7.79 19.61
CA ALA A 150 12.56 -9.02 20.37
C ALA A 150 13.79 -9.89 20.09
N SER A 151 14.41 -10.42 21.15
CA SER A 151 15.64 -11.24 21.05
C SER A 151 15.39 -12.66 20.57
N ARG A 152 14.15 -13.11 20.58
CA ARG A 152 13.69 -14.43 20.10
C ARG A 152 12.20 -14.39 19.78
N PRO A 153 11.69 -15.36 18.99
CA PRO A 153 10.28 -15.43 18.63
C PRO A 153 9.39 -15.45 19.87
N ALA A 154 8.30 -14.68 19.83
CA ALA A 154 7.29 -14.67 20.88
C ALA A 154 6.58 -16.04 20.97
N GLN A 155 6.27 -16.46 22.19
CA GLN A 155 5.53 -17.70 22.45
C GLN A 155 4.16 -17.35 23.01
N LEU A 156 3.12 -17.90 22.43
CA LEU A 156 1.74 -17.71 22.86
C LEU A 156 1.17 -19.00 23.47
N PRO A 157 0.27 -18.89 24.45
CA PRO A 157 -0.42 -20.05 25.01
C PRO A 157 -1.21 -20.83 23.97
N SER A 158 -1.14 -22.17 24.04
CA SER A 158 -1.86 -23.07 23.13
C SER A 158 -3.38 -22.84 23.14
N ALA A 159 -3.93 -22.24 24.19
CA ALA A 159 -5.35 -21.93 24.32
C ALA A 159 -5.89 -20.98 23.23
N PHE A 160 -5.02 -20.13 22.66
CA PHE A 160 -5.41 -19.20 21.61
C PHE A 160 -4.33 -18.96 20.52
N ALA A 161 -3.16 -19.55 20.64
CA ALA A 161 -2.05 -19.35 19.67
C ALA A 161 -2.49 -19.63 18.22
N SER A 162 -3.33 -20.65 18.00
CA SER A 162 -3.85 -20.98 16.67
C SER A 162 -4.85 -19.95 16.09
N ASN A 163 -5.26 -18.99 16.90
CA ASN A 163 -6.15 -17.91 16.48
C ASN A 163 -5.40 -16.58 16.28
N VAL A 164 -4.08 -16.57 16.46
CA VAL A 164 -3.24 -15.37 16.26
C VAL A 164 -2.46 -15.55 14.98
N THR A 165 -2.64 -14.64 14.04
CA THR A 165 -1.91 -14.63 12.78
C THR A 165 -0.61 -13.83 12.87
N ALA A 166 -0.58 -12.78 13.70
CA ALA A 166 0.62 -11.97 13.93
C ALA A 166 0.66 -11.33 15.31
N VAL A 167 1.87 -10.97 15.76
CA VAL A 167 2.12 -10.16 16.97
C VAL A 167 2.95 -8.94 16.56
N LEU A 168 2.33 -7.79 16.45
CA LEU A 168 2.98 -6.54 16.05
C LEU A 168 3.49 -5.77 17.28
N GLY A 169 4.48 -4.90 17.06
CA GLY A 169 5.08 -4.10 18.14
C GLY A 169 6.21 -4.81 18.88
N LEU A 170 6.72 -5.93 18.36
CA LEU A 170 7.90 -6.63 18.89
C LEU A 170 9.22 -5.99 18.46
N SER A 171 9.18 -5.06 17.54
CA SER A 171 10.31 -4.26 17.06
C SER A 171 9.81 -2.85 16.72
N SER A 172 10.70 -1.86 16.85
CA SER A 172 10.46 -0.50 16.33
C SER A 172 10.98 -0.32 14.91
N LEU A 173 11.39 -1.39 14.24
CA LEU A 173 11.74 -1.38 12.81
C LEU A 173 10.53 -1.63 11.90
N GLY A 174 9.50 -2.33 12.37
CA GLY A 174 8.24 -2.49 11.63
C GLY A 174 7.54 -1.13 11.55
N LYS A 175 7.77 -0.42 10.45
CA LYS A 175 7.30 0.94 10.23
C LYS A 175 7.21 1.22 8.74
N VAL A 176 6.03 1.59 8.28
CA VAL A 176 5.88 2.15 6.93
C VAL A 176 6.57 3.52 6.85
N ALA A 177 6.99 3.86 5.66
CA ALA A 177 7.59 5.16 5.38
C ALA A 177 6.70 5.91 4.38
N VAL A 178 6.47 7.18 4.66
CA VAL A 178 5.99 8.13 3.67
C VAL A 178 7.14 8.35 2.70
N PRO A 179 6.97 8.18 1.40
CA PRO A 179 7.96 8.61 0.44
C PRO A 179 8.23 10.10 0.66
N THR A 180 9.48 10.51 0.65
CA THR A 180 9.76 11.97 0.64
C THR A 180 9.18 12.51 -0.66
N PRO A 181 8.18 13.40 -0.63
CA PRO A 181 7.60 13.93 -1.85
C PRO A 181 8.69 14.47 -2.75
N SER A 182 8.77 13.94 -3.96
CA SER A 182 9.81 14.33 -4.90
C SER A 182 9.45 15.68 -5.50
N VAL A 183 10.15 16.72 -5.10
CA VAL A 183 10.06 18.04 -5.72
C VAL A 183 10.84 18.04 -7.02
N ARG A 184 10.32 18.70 -8.04
CA ARG A 184 10.94 18.85 -9.35
C ARG A 184 12.43 19.24 -9.27
N SER A 185 13.33 18.41 -9.81
CA SER A 185 14.76 18.67 -9.77
C SER A 185 15.48 18.28 -11.07
N ALA A 186 16.50 19.07 -11.46
CA ALA A 186 17.32 18.78 -12.62
C ALA A 186 18.08 17.44 -12.52
N ALA A 187 18.31 16.94 -11.32
CA ALA A 187 18.98 15.65 -11.10
C ALA A 187 18.03 14.47 -11.36
N ALA A 188 16.76 14.59 -11.00
CA ALA A 188 15.73 13.59 -11.28
C ALA A 188 15.51 13.42 -12.79
N LEU A 189 15.48 14.53 -13.56
CA LEU A 189 15.43 14.52 -15.02
C LEU A 189 16.57 13.72 -15.66
N GLN A 190 17.81 13.86 -15.16
CA GLN A 190 18.96 13.12 -15.70
C GLN A 190 18.90 11.63 -15.34
N ALA A 191 18.45 11.29 -14.14
CA ALA A 191 18.31 9.91 -13.69
C ALA A 191 17.21 9.18 -14.49
N GLY A 192 16.06 9.82 -14.71
CA GLY A 192 14.98 9.29 -15.52
C GLY A 192 15.41 9.02 -16.97
N ARG A 193 16.15 9.95 -17.59
CA ARG A 193 16.71 9.76 -18.94
C ARG A 193 17.69 8.60 -19.03
N ALA A 194 18.49 8.37 -18.01
CA ALA A 194 19.48 7.30 -17.99
C ALA A 194 18.85 5.90 -17.77
N ALA A 195 17.69 5.83 -17.14
CA ALA A 195 16.97 4.59 -16.86
C ALA A 195 16.14 4.08 -18.04
N LEU A 196 15.82 4.95 -19.02
CA LEU A 196 14.96 4.57 -20.14
C LEU A 196 15.75 3.81 -21.22
N PRO A 197 15.17 2.73 -21.79
CA PRO A 197 15.79 2.05 -22.92
C PRO A 197 15.89 3.01 -24.12
N ALA A 198 17.06 3.03 -24.76
CA ALA A 198 17.36 3.96 -25.86
C ALA A 198 16.47 3.80 -27.12
N ALA A 199 15.71 2.72 -27.22
CA ALA A 199 14.84 2.43 -28.35
C ALA A 199 13.40 2.91 -28.04
N GLY A 200 12.93 3.87 -28.84
CA GLY A 200 11.53 4.35 -28.79
C GLY A 200 11.30 5.68 -28.07
N LEU A 201 12.33 6.23 -27.43
CA LEU A 201 12.20 7.54 -26.78
C LEU A 201 12.12 8.68 -27.80
N PRO A 202 11.28 9.71 -27.56
CA PRO A 202 11.37 10.97 -28.28
C PRO A 202 12.78 11.56 -28.13
N THR A 203 13.31 12.13 -29.22
CA THR A 203 14.64 12.74 -29.23
C THR A 203 14.79 13.96 -28.31
N SER A 204 13.67 14.51 -27.84
CA SER A 204 13.59 15.53 -26.80
C SER A 204 12.43 15.20 -25.88
N LEU A 205 12.71 14.91 -24.62
CA LEU A 205 11.71 14.88 -23.55
C LEU A 205 11.49 16.34 -23.14
N ASN A 206 10.29 16.85 -23.37
CA ASN A 206 9.90 18.16 -22.90
C ASN A 206 8.88 17.94 -21.78
N TYR A 207 9.33 18.08 -20.54
CA TYR A 207 8.45 18.05 -19.39
C TYR A 207 7.79 19.42 -19.26
N PRO A 208 6.47 19.48 -19.21
CA PRO A 208 5.75 20.72 -18.95
C PRO A 208 6.02 21.25 -17.54
N ALA A 209 5.46 22.41 -17.24
CA ALA A 209 5.23 22.77 -15.84
C ALA A 209 4.26 21.78 -15.20
N THR A 210 4.23 21.75 -13.86
CA THR A 210 3.23 20.98 -13.10
C THR A 210 1.80 21.29 -13.53
N TYR A 211 0.87 20.40 -13.27
CA TYR A 211 -0.52 20.50 -13.70
C TYR A 211 -1.44 20.94 -12.57
N THR A 212 -2.37 21.82 -12.91
CA THR A 212 -3.50 22.15 -12.03
C THR A 212 -4.50 20.98 -11.95
N PRO A 213 -5.35 20.94 -10.89
CA PRO A 213 -6.40 19.92 -10.78
C PRO A 213 -7.31 19.83 -12.00
N GLN A 214 -7.64 20.98 -12.61
CA GLN A 214 -8.49 21.04 -13.79
C GLN A 214 -7.81 20.46 -15.04
N GLN A 215 -6.49 20.69 -15.18
CA GLN A 215 -5.72 20.13 -16.28
C GLN A 215 -5.62 18.62 -16.18
N LEU A 216 -5.37 18.08 -14.97
CA LEU A 216 -5.34 16.63 -14.73
C LEU A 216 -6.70 15.98 -14.97
N ASN A 217 -7.79 16.56 -14.44
CA ASN A 217 -9.13 16.05 -14.71
C ASN A 217 -9.46 16.06 -16.22
N ALA A 218 -9.06 17.11 -16.96
CA ALA A 218 -9.25 17.17 -18.41
C ALA A 218 -8.36 16.18 -19.16
N MET A 219 -7.16 15.93 -18.70
CA MET A 219 -6.19 15.00 -19.28
C MET A 219 -6.72 13.57 -19.27
N TYR A 220 -7.38 13.16 -18.20
CA TYR A 220 -7.93 11.83 -18.03
C TYR A 220 -9.44 11.73 -18.33
N ASP A 221 -9.97 12.68 -19.13
CA ASP A 221 -11.36 12.70 -19.59
C ASP A 221 -12.41 12.63 -18.46
N ALA A 222 -12.15 13.29 -17.34
CA ALA A 222 -13.07 13.28 -16.21
C ALA A 222 -14.40 14.02 -16.55
N PRO A 223 -15.55 13.33 -16.54
CA PRO A 223 -16.82 13.93 -16.91
C PRO A 223 -17.29 14.94 -15.87
N SER A 224 -17.87 16.06 -16.33
CA SER A 224 -18.41 17.09 -15.43
C SER A 224 -19.70 16.71 -14.72
N SER A 225 -20.37 15.65 -15.17
CA SER A 225 -21.68 15.22 -14.65
C SER A 225 -21.58 14.17 -13.52
N GLN A 226 -20.50 13.42 -13.47
CA GLN A 226 -20.28 12.36 -12.48
C GLN A 226 -19.07 12.76 -11.63
N THR A 227 -19.34 13.44 -10.53
CA THR A 227 -18.33 14.13 -9.73
C THR A 227 -18.09 13.48 -8.37
N GLY A 228 -18.62 12.26 -8.14
CA GLY A 228 -18.53 11.56 -6.87
C GLY A 228 -19.54 12.02 -5.82
N GLY A 229 -20.61 12.72 -6.24
CA GLY A 229 -21.69 13.15 -5.33
C GLY A 229 -22.27 11.97 -4.54
N GLU A 230 -22.70 12.23 -3.30
CA GLU A 230 -23.21 11.24 -2.34
C GLU A 230 -22.14 10.25 -1.80
N GLN A 231 -20.89 10.34 -2.28
CA GLN A 231 -19.77 9.57 -1.74
C GLN A 231 -19.02 10.35 -0.65
N GLN A 232 -18.35 9.62 0.23
CA GLN A 232 -17.37 10.15 1.17
C GLN A 232 -16.01 9.52 0.89
N LEU A 233 -14.96 10.27 1.13
CA LEU A 233 -13.58 9.81 1.01
C LEU A 233 -12.99 9.54 2.39
N ALA A 234 -11.99 8.69 2.45
CA ALA A 234 -11.17 8.49 3.63
C ALA A 234 -9.68 8.51 3.27
N ILE A 235 -8.87 9.27 3.99
CA ILE A 235 -7.42 9.16 3.94
C ILE A 235 -6.90 8.66 5.28
N ILE A 236 -5.84 7.86 5.21
CA ILE A 236 -5.14 7.37 6.40
C ILE A 236 -3.89 8.22 6.58
N THR A 237 -3.73 8.80 7.74
CA THR A 237 -2.65 9.74 8.06
C THR A 237 -2.07 9.44 9.44
N GLU A 238 -1.05 10.18 9.82
CA GLU A 238 -0.55 10.21 11.20
C GLU A 238 -0.15 11.64 11.60
N GLY A 239 0.12 11.85 12.87
CA GLY A 239 0.70 13.09 13.36
C GLY A 239 -0.30 14.22 13.61
N ASP A 240 0.18 15.44 13.48
CA ASP A 240 -0.63 16.66 13.54
C ASP A 240 -1.00 17.10 12.12
N VAL A 241 -2.24 16.98 11.76
CA VAL A 241 -2.78 17.30 10.42
C VAL A 241 -3.40 18.70 10.37
N SER A 242 -3.00 19.61 11.26
CA SER A 242 -3.57 20.98 11.30
C SER A 242 -3.11 21.83 10.13
N ALA A 243 -1.86 21.68 9.68
CA ALA A 243 -1.34 22.36 8.49
C ALA A 243 -2.00 21.81 7.22
N PRO A 244 -2.05 20.50 6.94
CA PRO A 244 -2.76 19.95 5.79
C PRO A 244 -4.23 20.37 5.70
N LYS A 245 -4.93 20.46 6.81
CA LYS A 245 -6.29 20.99 6.83
C LYS A 245 -6.38 22.46 6.36
N ALA A 246 -5.42 23.30 6.74
CA ALA A 246 -5.39 24.71 6.34
C ALA A 246 -4.99 24.86 4.86
N ASP A 247 -4.09 24.00 4.40
CA ASP A 247 -3.59 23.99 3.03
C ASP A 247 -4.64 23.45 2.05
N LEU A 248 -5.44 22.46 2.43
CA LEU A 248 -6.60 22.04 1.64
C LEU A 248 -7.58 23.19 1.42
N ALA A 249 -7.90 23.99 2.44
CA ALA A 249 -8.79 25.14 2.29
C ALA A 249 -8.18 26.22 1.37
N THR A 250 -6.87 26.38 1.40
CA THR A 250 -6.14 27.28 0.50
C THR A 250 -6.13 26.77 -0.93
N PHE A 251 -5.94 25.48 -1.12
CA PHE A 251 -5.99 24.79 -2.42
C PHE A 251 -7.37 24.92 -3.07
N GLU A 252 -8.44 24.58 -2.34
CA GLU A 252 -9.82 24.72 -2.81
C GLU A 252 -10.10 26.16 -3.31
N LYS A 253 -9.69 27.14 -2.52
CA LYS A 253 -9.83 28.56 -2.89
C LYS A 253 -9.00 28.93 -4.11
N THR A 254 -7.74 28.47 -4.18
CA THR A 254 -6.80 28.82 -5.25
C THR A 254 -7.29 28.29 -6.59
N TYR A 255 -7.83 27.09 -6.62
CA TYR A 255 -8.29 26.43 -7.85
C TYR A 255 -9.80 26.49 -8.06
N GLY A 256 -10.54 27.20 -7.19
CA GLY A 256 -11.99 27.36 -7.31
C GLY A 256 -12.75 26.03 -7.18
N LEU A 257 -12.25 25.13 -6.37
CA LEU A 257 -12.87 23.85 -6.08
C LEU A 257 -13.96 23.98 -4.99
N PRO A 258 -14.95 23.09 -4.95
CA PRO A 258 -15.90 23.03 -3.86
C PRO A 258 -15.19 22.75 -2.52
N THR A 259 -15.69 23.37 -1.46
CA THR A 259 -15.18 23.14 -0.10
C THR A 259 -15.73 21.84 0.46
N VAL A 260 -14.86 20.97 0.97
CA VAL A 260 -15.24 19.73 1.65
C VAL A 260 -15.20 19.89 3.17
N THR A 261 -16.02 19.13 3.87
CA THR A 261 -15.96 19.01 5.32
C THR A 261 -14.80 18.09 5.72
N TRP A 262 -13.82 18.65 6.43
CA TRP A 262 -12.74 17.88 7.05
C TRP A 262 -13.26 17.21 8.33
N ASN A 263 -13.46 15.89 8.31
CA ASN A 263 -13.89 15.10 9.46
C ASN A 263 -12.70 14.32 10.01
N GLN A 264 -12.04 14.86 11.05
CA GLN A 264 -10.88 14.23 11.66
C GLN A 264 -11.30 13.17 12.68
N ILE A 265 -10.75 11.97 12.52
CA ILE A 265 -11.01 10.79 13.37
C ILE A 265 -9.66 10.33 13.95
N ASN A 266 -9.39 10.71 15.19
CA ASN A 266 -8.16 10.30 15.87
C ASN A 266 -8.25 8.84 16.34
N VAL A 267 -7.21 8.07 16.03
CA VAL A 267 -7.07 6.67 16.44
C VAL A 267 -5.90 6.56 17.40
N GLY A 268 -6.20 6.22 18.66
CA GLY A 268 -5.20 6.24 19.73
C GLY A 268 -4.92 7.64 20.27
N THR A 269 -3.71 7.84 20.77
CA THR A 269 -3.28 9.15 21.33
C THR A 269 -2.77 10.04 20.19
N PRO A 270 -3.30 11.25 20.02
CA PRO A 270 -2.80 12.16 19.01
C PRO A 270 -1.29 12.43 19.15
N SER A 271 -0.59 12.48 18.04
CA SER A 271 0.81 12.86 17.93
C SER A 271 0.93 14.34 17.59
N THR A 272 2.12 14.92 17.80
CA THR A 272 2.50 16.26 17.35
C THR A 272 3.56 16.18 16.25
N ASP A 273 3.75 15.02 15.65
CA ASP A 273 4.62 14.83 14.49
C ASP A 273 4.03 15.56 13.28
N THR A 274 4.84 16.33 12.60
CA THR A 274 4.48 17.06 11.38
C THR A 274 5.34 16.64 10.20
N SER A 275 6.10 15.56 10.34
CA SER A 275 7.02 15.11 9.28
C SER A 275 6.31 14.57 8.03
N GLY A 276 5.02 14.26 8.14
CA GLY A 276 4.18 13.80 7.04
C GLY A 276 3.32 14.89 6.40
N ASP A 277 3.39 16.15 6.84
CA ASP A 277 2.46 17.21 6.39
C ASP A 277 2.39 17.34 4.86
N ASP A 278 3.53 17.37 4.16
CA ASP A 278 3.59 17.49 2.70
C ASP A 278 2.85 16.34 1.98
N GLU A 279 2.90 15.14 2.56
CA GLU A 279 2.19 13.97 2.05
C GLU A 279 0.68 14.08 2.29
N TRP A 280 0.28 14.51 3.50
CA TRP A 280 -1.14 14.66 3.83
C TRP A 280 -1.78 15.84 3.10
N ASP A 281 -0.99 16.84 2.70
CA ASP A 281 -1.40 17.86 1.75
C ASP A 281 -1.78 17.26 0.40
N LEU A 282 -0.89 16.46 -0.17
CA LEU A 282 -1.07 15.79 -1.45
C LEU A 282 -2.30 14.87 -1.42
N ASP A 283 -2.40 14.01 -0.40
CA ASP A 283 -3.50 13.06 -0.23
C ASP A 283 -4.86 13.77 -0.14
N SER A 284 -4.97 14.81 0.70
CA SER A 284 -6.23 15.51 0.92
C SER A 284 -6.67 16.32 -0.30
N GLN A 285 -5.73 16.97 -0.98
CA GLN A 285 -5.99 17.85 -2.10
C GLN A 285 -6.40 17.08 -3.35
N TYR A 286 -5.71 15.97 -3.66
CA TYR A 286 -5.97 15.27 -4.91
C TYR A 286 -7.05 14.18 -4.82
N SER A 287 -7.31 13.63 -3.65
CA SER A 287 -8.51 12.80 -3.45
C SER A 287 -9.79 13.61 -3.72
N THR A 288 -9.85 14.84 -3.22
CA THR A 288 -11.01 15.73 -3.38
C THR A 288 -11.06 16.39 -4.76
N ALA A 289 -9.91 16.75 -5.34
CA ALA A 289 -9.84 17.34 -6.68
C ALA A 289 -10.34 16.41 -7.79
N PHE A 290 -10.08 15.10 -7.67
CA PHE A 290 -10.61 14.12 -8.61
C PHE A 290 -12.06 13.72 -8.31
N ALA A 291 -12.62 14.09 -7.17
CA ALA A 291 -14.02 13.87 -6.80
C ALA A 291 -14.70 15.16 -6.31
N PRO A 292 -14.83 16.21 -7.15
CA PRO A 292 -15.29 17.51 -6.71
C PRO A 292 -16.76 17.56 -6.26
N GLY A 293 -17.50 16.47 -6.37
CA GLY A 293 -18.86 16.35 -5.85
C GLY A 293 -18.95 15.80 -4.43
N VAL A 294 -17.85 15.27 -3.87
CA VAL A 294 -17.85 14.80 -2.48
C VAL A 294 -17.99 15.97 -1.52
N THR A 295 -18.63 15.73 -0.38
CA THR A 295 -18.88 16.78 0.62
C THR A 295 -18.10 16.55 1.91
N THR A 296 -17.51 15.37 2.10
CA THR A 296 -16.80 15.00 3.32
C THR A 296 -15.55 14.21 2.99
N LEU A 297 -14.44 14.65 3.57
CA LEU A 297 -13.18 13.92 3.66
C LEU A 297 -12.99 13.45 5.10
N ASN A 298 -12.99 12.14 5.31
CA ASN A 298 -12.74 11.52 6.62
C ASN A 298 -11.23 11.28 6.76
N VAL A 299 -10.60 11.94 7.70
CA VAL A 299 -9.16 11.87 7.93
C VAL A 299 -8.90 11.03 9.17
N TYR A 300 -8.45 9.80 8.96
CA TYR A 300 -8.11 8.87 10.03
C TYR A 300 -6.66 9.08 10.44
N VAL A 301 -6.47 9.61 11.65
CA VAL A 301 -5.17 10.02 12.15
C VAL A 301 -4.64 9.01 13.17
N GLY A 302 -3.62 8.26 12.77
CA GLY A 302 -2.87 7.36 13.64
C GLY A 302 -1.87 8.12 14.53
N PRO A 303 -1.37 7.48 15.61
CA PRO A 303 -0.38 8.12 16.47
C PRO A 303 1.04 8.10 15.88
N SER A 304 1.31 7.22 14.93
CA SER A 304 2.60 7.09 14.25
C SER A 304 2.50 6.20 13.00
N LEU A 305 3.57 6.14 12.23
CA LEU A 305 3.71 5.22 11.08
C LEU A 305 4.16 3.80 11.48
N ASN A 306 4.22 3.45 12.77
CA ASN A 306 4.50 2.06 13.14
C ASN A 306 3.39 1.12 12.63
N ASP A 307 3.74 -0.06 12.18
CA ASP A 307 2.82 -1.04 11.59
C ASP A 307 1.59 -1.33 12.45
N SER A 308 1.79 -1.44 13.77
CA SER A 308 0.69 -1.66 14.71
C SER A 308 -0.31 -0.50 14.79
N ASP A 309 0.18 0.72 14.60
CA ASP A 309 -0.63 1.95 14.63
C ASP A 309 -1.39 2.11 13.31
N ILE A 310 -0.71 1.91 12.20
CA ILE A 310 -1.34 1.94 10.85
C ILE A 310 -2.36 0.82 10.72
N LEU A 311 -2.03 -0.40 11.14
CA LEU A 311 -2.98 -1.52 11.16
C LEU A 311 -4.26 -1.15 11.95
N THR A 312 -4.10 -0.53 13.12
CA THR A 312 -5.23 -0.10 13.95
C THR A 312 -6.02 1.02 13.29
N THR A 313 -5.35 1.95 12.61
CA THR A 313 -5.96 3.08 11.93
C THR A 313 -6.77 2.63 10.71
N ILE A 314 -6.22 1.76 9.86
CA ILE A 314 -6.94 1.18 8.72
C ILE A 314 -8.12 0.33 9.23
N ASN A 315 -7.91 -0.48 10.28
CA ASN A 315 -9.00 -1.25 10.88
C ASN A 315 -10.14 -0.38 11.42
N LYS A 316 -9.84 0.83 11.90
CA LYS A 316 -10.87 1.79 12.34
C LYS A 316 -11.71 2.25 11.15
N TRP A 317 -11.09 2.62 10.02
CA TRP A 317 -11.80 2.94 8.79
C TRP A 317 -12.72 1.80 8.33
N VAL A 318 -12.20 0.57 8.30
CA VAL A 318 -12.98 -0.61 7.92
C VAL A 318 -14.19 -0.81 8.84
N THR A 319 -13.99 -0.67 10.16
CA THR A 319 -15.08 -0.91 11.14
C THR A 319 -16.05 0.24 11.28
N ASP A 320 -15.69 1.47 10.89
CA ASP A 320 -16.62 2.60 10.86
C ASP A 320 -17.56 2.54 9.65
N ASP A 321 -17.07 2.04 8.52
CA ASP A 321 -17.85 1.82 7.29
C ASP A 321 -18.63 3.07 6.80
N ILE A 322 -18.00 4.25 6.94
CA ILE A 322 -18.61 5.54 6.57
C ILE A 322 -18.11 6.07 5.22
N ALA A 323 -17.01 5.53 4.71
CA ALA A 323 -16.46 5.82 3.40
C ALA A 323 -16.09 4.51 2.69
N GLN A 324 -16.59 4.34 1.47
CA GLN A 324 -16.38 3.10 0.70
C GLN A 324 -15.01 3.06 0.01
N GLN A 325 -14.38 4.20 -0.19
CA GLN A 325 -13.05 4.32 -0.77
C GLN A 325 -12.09 5.02 0.20
N GLY A 326 -10.92 4.41 0.37
CA GLY A 326 -9.81 4.95 1.16
C GLY A 326 -8.54 5.11 0.33
N SER A 327 -7.61 5.94 0.78
CA SER A 327 -6.25 6.06 0.26
C SER A 327 -5.24 6.05 1.39
N PHE A 328 -4.09 5.45 1.11
CA PHE A 328 -2.94 5.48 2.01
C PHE A 328 -1.64 5.51 1.20
N SER A 329 -0.88 6.58 1.36
CA SER A 329 0.31 6.89 0.59
C SER A 329 1.61 6.63 1.36
N ALA A 330 1.69 5.49 2.03
CA ALA A 330 2.92 5.05 2.68
C ALA A 330 3.05 3.53 2.57
N GLY A 331 4.29 3.04 2.65
CA GLY A 331 4.56 1.61 2.53
C GLY A 331 5.94 1.23 3.02
N GLU A 332 6.19 -0.06 3.03
CA GLU A 332 7.49 -0.65 3.30
C GLU A 332 7.72 -1.88 2.42
N CYS A 333 8.94 -2.40 2.39
CA CYS A 333 9.23 -3.60 1.61
C CYS A 333 8.41 -4.80 2.07
N ASP A 334 7.87 -5.60 1.16
CA ASP A 334 7.08 -6.81 1.46
C ASP A 334 7.77 -7.72 2.46
N LEU A 335 9.06 -7.96 2.25
CA LEU A 335 9.84 -8.83 3.14
C LEU A 335 9.96 -8.29 4.57
N LEU A 336 9.91 -6.96 4.76
CA LEU A 336 9.90 -6.35 6.08
C LEU A 336 8.52 -6.44 6.72
N ALA A 337 7.49 -6.07 5.98
CA ALA A 337 6.11 -6.15 6.41
C ALA A 337 5.75 -7.58 6.86
N ASP A 338 6.18 -8.61 6.09
CA ASP A 338 5.99 -10.00 6.48
C ASP A 338 6.74 -10.36 7.75
N ALA A 339 8.01 -9.97 7.86
CA ALA A 339 8.81 -10.22 9.05
C ALA A 339 8.22 -9.53 10.31
N ALA A 340 7.60 -8.37 10.15
CA ALA A 340 6.89 -7.66 11.21
C ALA A 340 5.51 -8.28 11.55
N GLY A 341 4.97 -9.11 10.65
CA GLY A 341 3.62 -9.65 10.70
C GLY A 341 2.54 -8.67 10.25
N PHE A 342 2.95 -7.58 9.61
CA PHE A 342 2.05 -6.54 9.13
C PHE A 342 1.21 -7.04 7.96
N THR A 343 1.81 -7.80 7.01
CA THR A 343 1.07 -8.43 5.89
C THR A 343 -0.10 -9.26 6.37
N ALA A 344 0.16 -10.25 7.21
CA ALA A 344 -0.89 -11.14 7.71
C ALA A 344 -1.95 -10.42 8.55
N GLY A 345 -1.55 -9.38 9.30
CA GLY A 345 -2.47 -8.59 10.12
C GLY A 345 -3.38 -7.70 9.29
N LEU A 346 -2.83 -6.99 8.32
CA LEU A 346 -3.59 -6.05 7.51
C LEU A 346 -4.44 -6.75 6.44
N ASP A 347 -3.97 -7.85 5.86
CA ASP A 347 -4.76 -8.64 4.92
C ASP A 347 -6.06 -9.16 5.55
N ALA A 348 -6.01 -9.58 6.83
CA ALA A 348 -7.22 -9.96 7.55
C ALA A 348 -8.23 -8.80 7.68
N VAL A 349 -7.72 -7.57 7.86
CA VAL A 349 -8.55 -6.36 7.92
C VAL A 349 -9.09 -5.99 6.54
N LEU A 350 -8.27 -6.08 5.49
CA LEU A 350 -8.67 -5.76 4.11
C LEU A 350 -9.66 -6.77 3.53
N LYS A 351 -9.61 -8.05 3.92
CA LYS A 351 -10.67 -9.02 3.61
C LYS A 351 -12.04 -8.59 4.15
N GLN A 352 -12.07 -7.96 5.32
CA GLN A 352 -13.30 -7.36 5.82
C GLN A 352 -13.73 -6.18 4.96
N ALA A 353 -12.81 -5.32 4.54
CA ALA A 353 -13.10 -4.21 3.64
C ALA A 353 -13.76 -4.71 2.35
N ASP A 354 -13.19 -5.75 1.70
CA ASP A 354 -13.77 -6.39 0.52
C ASP A 354 -15.19 -6.91 0.79
N ALA A 355 -15.38 -7.61 1.92
CA ALA A 355 -16.69 -8.13 2.29
C ALA A 355 -17.73 -7.03 2.56
N GLN A 356 -17.29 -5.80 2.85
CA GLN A 356 -18.09 -4.59 3.06
C GLN A 356 -18.20 -3.72 1.79
N SER A 357 -17.61 -4.17 0.67
CA SER A 357 -17.53 -3.42 -0.59
C SER A 357 -16.70 -2.14 -0.49
N GLN A 358 -15.76 -2.09 0.45
CA GLN A 358 -14.80 -0.99 0.58
C GLN A 358 -13.54 -1.29 -0.26
N THR A 359 -12.90 -0.24 -0.77
CA THR A 359 -11.64 -0.32 -1.53
C THR A 359 -10.61 0.63 -0.94
N MET A 360 -9.41 0.14 -0.67
CA MET A 360 -8.25 0.96 -0.32
C MET A 360 -7.30 1.03 -1.52
N PHE A 361 -6.88 2.25 -1.86
CA PHE A 361 -5.87 2.54 -2.86
C PHE A 361 -4.55 2.83 -2.16
N PHE A 362 -3.49 2.16 -2.58
CA PHE A 362 -2.17 2.26 -1.98
C PHE A 362 -1.14 2.72 -3.01
N SER A 363 -0.31 3.68 -2.65
CA SER A 363 0.84 4.04 -3.48
C SER A 363 1.83 2.88 -3.59
N SER A 364 2.31 2.59 -4.81
CA SER A 364 3.19 1.45 -5.05
C SER A 364 4.65 1.71 -4.71
N GLY A 365 5.01 2.95 -4.36
CA GLY A 365 6.36 3.38 -4.00
C GLY A 365 7.08 4.14 -5.11
N ASP A 366 8.18 4.81 -4.73
CA ASP A 366 8.88 5.79 -5.56
C ASP A 366 10.36 5.43 -5.76
N THR A 367 10.68 4.14 -5.71
CA THR A 367 12.07 3.64 -5.83
C THR A 367 12.23 2.59 -6.93
N GLY A 368 11.28 2.57 -7.85
CA GLY A 368 11.24 1.60 -8.95
C GLY A 368 10.96 0.19 -8.43
N SER A 369 11.53 -0.80 -9.11
CA SER A 369 11.37 -2.22 -8.76
C SER A 369 12.18 -2.66 -7.55
N GLN A 370 12.85 -1.75 -6.86
CA GLN A 370 13.65 -2.05 -5.69
C GLN A 370 13.06 -1.37 -4.47
N CYS A 371 12.92 -2.11 -3.39
CA CYS A 371 12.67 -1.50 -2.12
C CYS A 371 14.02 -1.23 -1.43
N PRO A 372 14.40 0.03 -1.16
CA PRO A 372 15.72 0.39 -0.62
C PRO A 372 15.86 0.08 0.85
N ALA A 373 14.86 -0.51 1.46
CA ALA A 373 14.87 -0.77 2.86
C ALA A 373 16.02 -1.70 3.26
N ILE A 374 16.45 -1.43 4.41
CA ILE A 374 17.17 -2.23 5.38
C ILE A 374 17.90 -3.41 4.75
N THR A 375 19.09 -3.13 4.26
CA THR A 375 19.98 -4.17 3.76
C THR A 375 20.25 -5.20 4.85
N GLY A 376 19.73 -6.41 4.68
CA GLY A 376 20.12 -7.55 5.50
C GLY A 376 19.28 -7.83 6.73
N VAL A 377 18.04 -7.37 6.82
CA VAL A 377 17.10 -7.83 7.85
C VAL A 377 16.78 -9.31 7.60
N ASN A 378 16.86 -10.11 8.64
CA ASN A 378 16.59 -11.55 8.61
C ASN A 378 17.31 -12.34 7.50
N GLY A 379 18.44 -11.80 6.99
CA GLY A 379 19.24 -12.45 5.94
C GLY A 379 18.79 -12.17 4.51
N VAL A 380 17.86 -11.23 4.31
CA VAL A 380 17.45 -10.78 2.98
C VAL A 380 18.60 -10.04 2.31
N PRO A 381 19.01 -10.41 1.07
CA PRO A 381 20.04 -9.69 0.34
C PRO A 381 19.59 -8.29 -0.06
N ALA A 382 20.52 -7.33 -0.07
CA ALA A 382 20.26 -6.02 -0.67
C ALA A 382 20.11 -6.11 -2.19
N GLY A 383 19.26 -5.25 -2.76
CA GLY A 383 19.18 -5.03 -4.21
C GLY A 383 18.46 -6.14 -4.98
N ILE A 384 17.70 -6.99 -4.33
CA ILE A 384 16.73 -7.85 -5.01
C ILE A 384 15.48 -7.03 -5.34
N PRO A 385 14.81 -7.32 -6.47
CA PRO A 385 13.50 -6.76 -6.71
C PRO A 385 12.54 -7.11 -5.58
N ASP A 386 11.85 -6.11 -5.06
CA ASP A 386 10.85 -6.25 -4.00
C ASP A 386 9.75 -5.22 -4.24
N THR A 387 8.53 -5.54 -3.87
CA THR A 387 7.39 -4.64 -3.95
C THR A 387 7.17 -3.95 -2.61
N ASN A 388 6.32 -2.93 -2.60
CA ASN A 388 5.93 -2.24 -1.36
C ASN A 388 4.59 -2.79 -0.86
N TYR A 389 4.54 -3.13 0.42
CA TYR A 389 3.32 -3.39 1.15
C TYR A 389 2.85 -2.08 1.83
N PRO A 390 1.54 -1.71 1.79
CA PRO A 390 0.38 -2.54 1.44
C PRO A 390 -0.05 -2.58 -0.04
N ALA A 391 0.65 -1.93 -0.96
CA ALA A 391 0.25 -1.95 -2.38
C ALA A 391 0.24 -3.36 -3.00
N SER A 392 1.04 -4.26 -2.46
CA SER A 392 1.11 -5.67 -2.84
C SER A 392 0.05 -6.55 -2.18
N SER A 393 -0.78 -6.04 -1.26
CA SER A 393 -1.90 -6.84 -0.73
C SER A 393 -2.83 -7.32 -1.85
N PRO A 394 -3.25 -8.59 -1.86
CA PRO A 394 -4.25 -9.09 -2.81
C PRO A 394 -5.68 -8.57 -2.53
N TYR A 395 -5.87 -7.78 -1.49
CA TYR A 395 -7.13 -7.20 -1.02
C TYR A 395 -7.13 -5.67 -1.07
N GLY A 396 -6.19 -5.07 -1.79
CA GLY A 396 -6.09 -3.64 -2.04
C GLY A 396 -5.76 -3.36 -3.50
N ILE A 397 -5.78 -2.10 -3.90
CA ILE A 397 -5.40 -1.65 -5.23
C ILE A 397 -4.05 -0.92 -5.13
N GLY A 398 -3.02 -1.50 -5.74
CA GLY A 398 -1.72 -0.87 -5.89
C GLY A 398 -1.73 0.13 -7.04
N VAL A 399 -1.34 1.37 -6.78
CA VAL A 399 -1.36 2.46 -7.76
C VAL A 399 0.06 2.89 -8.09
N GLY A 400 0.43 2.73 -9.36
CA GLY A 400 1.74 3.08 -9.90
C GLY A 400 1.80 4.48 -10.49
N GLY A 401 2.88 4.75 -11.20
CA GLY A 401 3.19 6.07 -11.73
C GLY A 401 3.56 6.09 -13.20
N THR A 402 3.14 7.16 -13.88
CA THR A 402 3.56 7.53 -15.23
C THR A 402 4.26 8.87 -15.23
N SER A 403 4.93 9.21 -16.34
CA SER A 403 5.42 10.54 -16.67
C SER A 403 4.67 11.05 -17.90
N VAL A 404 4.04 12.23 -17.80
CA VAL A 404 3.34 12.87 -18.92
C VAL A 404 4.33 13.71 -19.73
N LEU A 405 4.40 13.46 -21.02
CA LEU A 405 5.32 14.14 -21.93
C LEU A 405 4.60 15.15 -22.82
N ASN A 406 5.26 16.29 -23.08
CA ASN A 406 4.84 17.26 -24.10
C ASN A 406 3.43 17.85 -23.92
N ASN A 407 2.90 17.94 -22.71
CA ASN A 407 1.52 18.37 -22.43
C ASN A 407 0.45 17.58 -23.23
N ASN A 408 0.75 16.34 -23.58
CA ASN A 408 -0.15 15.48 -24.33
C ASN A 408 -0.52 14.26 -23.47
N PRO A 409 -1.77 14.13 -23.03
CA PRO A 409 -2.21 13.01 -22.20
C PRO A 409 -2.04 11.64 -22.89
N LEU A 410 -1.90 11.62 -24.22
CA LEU A 410 -1.62 10.40 -24.98
C LEU A 410 -0.11 10.11 -25.12
N SER A 411 0.76 10.89 -24.48
CA SER A 411 2.22 10.72 -24.52
C SER A 411 2.74 10.39 -23.11
N GLU A 412 2.14 9.41 -22.46
CA GLU A 412 2.61 8.89 -21.18
C GLU A 412 3.62 7.77 -21.37
N ILE A 413 4.56 7.71 -20.45
CA ILE A 413 5.50 6.59 -20.30
C ILE A 413 5.51 6.14 -18.86
N GLY A 414 5.87 4.88 -18.59
CA GLY A 414 6.06 4.42 -17.21
C GLY A 414 7.14 5.26 -16.51
N TRP A 415 6.80 5.77 -15.32
CA TRP A 415 7.75 6.52 -14.51
C TRP A 415 8.83 5.60 -13.96
N TYR A 416 10.10 5.96 -14.16
CA TYR A 416 11.25 5.11 -13.81
C TYR A 416 11.35 4.82 -12.30
N ALA A 417 10.85 5.73 -11.47
CA ALA A 417 10.85 5.58 -10.02
C ALA A 417 9.54 4.97 -9.50
N GLY A 418 8.52 4.79 -10.35
CA GLY A 418 7.27 4.14 -9.96
C GLY A 418 7.48 2.71 -9.47
N GLY A 419 6.99 2.42 -8.27
CA GLY A 419 7.10 1.10 -7.65
C GLY A 419 6.34 0.03 -8.43
N GLY A 420 6.93 -1.15 -8.56
CA GLY A 420 6.25 -2.25 -9.24
C GLY A 420 7.13 -3.49 -9.39
N GLY A 421 6.47 -4.62 -9.52
CA GLY A 421 7.12 -5.92 -9.61
C GLY A 421 6.20 -7.07 -9.20
N LEU A 422 6.82 -8.22 -8.94
CA LEU A 422 6.16 -9.39 -8.37
C LEU A 422 6.45 -9.45 -6.88
N SER A 423 5.42 -9.51 -6.06
CA SER A 423 5.60 -9.70 -4.62
C SER A 423 6.31 -11.04 -4.35
N PRO A 424 7.36 -11.04 -3.51
CA PRO A 424 8.00 -12.28 -3.06
C PRO A 424 7.18 -13.01 -1.97
N ILE A 425 6.18 -12.36 -1.40
CA ILE A 425 5.40 -12.83 -0.25
C ILE A 425 3.94 -13.09 -0.63
N GLU A 426 3.27 -12.12 -1.27
CA GLU A 426 1.84 -12.16 -1.48
C GLU A 426 1.44 -13.07 -2.66
N PRO A 427 0.40 -13.90 -2.49
CA PRO A 427 -0.11 -14.71 -3.59
C PRO A 427 -0.75 -13.83 -4.66
N ALA A 428 -0.86 -14.36 -5.88
CA ALA A 428 -1.56 -13.67 -6.95
C ALA A 428 -3.01 -13.36 -6.53
N ALA A 429 -3.42 -12.10 -6.73
CA ALA A 429 -4.80 -11.71 -6.48
C ALA A 429 -5.75 -12.43 -7.44
N THR A 430 -6.90 -12.87 -6.95
CA THR A 430 -7.86 -13.64 -7.75
C THR A 430 -8.36 -12.87 -8.98
N PHE A 431 -8.46 -11.55 -8.88
CA PHE A 431 -8.86 -10.68 -9.99
C PHE A 431 -7.78 -10.55 -11.07
N GLN A 432 -6.50 -10.77 -10.76
CA GLN A 432 -5.39 -10.79 -11.73
C GLN A 432 -5.32 -12.09 -12.56
N ALA A 433 -6.21 -13.04 -12.34
CA ALA A 433 -6.21 -14.32 -13.07
C ALA A 433 -6.77 -14.22 -14.51
N ASN A 434 -7.40 -13.11 -14.89
CA ASN A 434 -8.06 -12.96 -16.19
C ASN A 434 -7.07 -12.57 -17.30
N ALA A 435 -6.35 -13.56 -17.84
CA ALA A 435 -5.37 -13.36 -18.90
C ALA A 435 -5.92 -12.66 -20.16
N LYS A 436 -7.24 -12.74 -20.41
CA LYS A 436 -7.86 -12.04 -21.56
C LYS A 436 -7.89 -10.52 -21.36
N VAL A 437 -8.14 -10.08 -20.13
CA VAL A 437 -8.11 -8.65 -19.79
C VAL A 437 -6.67 -8.16 -19.70
N LEU A 438 -5.79 -8.97 -19.12
CA LEU A 438 -4.37 -8.64 -19.01
C LEU A 438 -3.67 -8.51 -20.37
N GLY A 439 -4.15 -9.21 -21.42
CA GLY A 439 -3.44 -9.31 -22.69
C GLY A 439 -2.14 -10.14 -22.63
N VAL A 440 -1.74 -10.55 -21.44
CA VAL A 440 -0.55 -11.34 -21.12
C VAL A 440 -0.92 -12.48 -20.17
N ALA A 441 0.05 -13.35 -19.84
CA ALA A 441 -0.15 -14.38 -18.81
C ALA A 441 -0.35 -13.73 -17.44
N ALA A 442 -1.24 -14.32 -16.63
CA ALA A 442 -1.43 -13.88 -15.25
C ALA A 442 -0.12 -13.96 -14.45
N PRO A 443 0.17 -12.97 -13.58
CA PRO A 443 1.36 -13.00 -12.75
C PRO A 443 1.33 -14.22 -11.80
N PRO A 444 2.48 -14.86 -11.54
CA PRO A 444 2.55 -16.05 -10.69
C PRO A 444 2.34 -15.76 -9.20
N THR A 445 2.63 -14.55 -8.78
CA THR A 445 2.37 -13.97 -7.45
C THR A 445 1.69 -12.63 -7.64
N ARG A 446 1.39 -11.90 -6.57
CA ARG A 446 0.79 -10.58 -6.68
C ARG A 446 1.66 -9.66 -7.55
N GLY A 447 1.11 -9.20 -8.66
CA GLY A 447 1.72 -8.22 -9.56
C GLY A 447 1.31 -6.80 -9.16
N VAL A 448 2.26 -5.89 -9.08
CA VAL A 448 2.09 -4.48 -8.73
C VAL A 448 2.71 -3.63 -9.85
N PRO A 449 2.07 -2.50 -10.21
CA PRO A 449 0.80 -1.97 -9.76
C PRO A 449 -0.40 -2.62 -10.47
N ASP A 450 -1.63 -2.27 -10.02
CA ASP A 450 -2.86 -2.61 -10.73
C ASP A 450 -3.18 -1.60 -11.82
N VAL A 451 -3.05 -0.32 -11.49
CA VAL A 451 -3.36 0.85 -12.33
C VAL A 451 -2.33 1.94 -12.07
N SER A 452 -2.27 2.95 -12.93
CA SER A 452 -1.34 4.08 -12.77
C SER A 452 -2.01 5.42 -13.07
N LEU A 453 -1.34 6.49 -12.69
CA LEU A 453 -1.63 7.86 -13.07
C LEU A 453 -0.32 8.64 -13.15
N ASP A 454 -0.33 9.92 -13.62
CA ASP A 454 0.86 10.77 -13.54
C ASP A 454 1.43 10.77 -12.10
N ALA A 455 2.73 10.60 -11.98
CA ALA A 455 3.44 10.53 -10.70
C ALA A 455 4.81 11.19 -10.76
N ASP A 456 5.33 11.45 -11.97
CA ASP A 456 6.66 12.03 -12.11
C ASP A 456 6.63 13.49 -11.63
N PRO A 457 7.43 13.90 -10.64
CA PRO A 457 7.48 15.29 -10.18
C PRO A 457 7.84 16.28 -11.30
N GLU A 458 8.44 15.81 -12.39
CA GLU A 458 8.74 16.66 -13.54
C GLU A 458 7.51 16.99 -14.40
N SER A 459 6.46 16.18 -14.35
CA SER A 459 5.14 16.42 -14.91
C SER A 459 4.05 16.46 -13.84
N GLY A 460 4.41 16.68 -12.59
CA GLY A 460 3.60 16.45 -11.40
C GLY A 460 2.47 17.44 -11.16
N TYR A 461 2.10 17.56 -9.94
CA TYR A 461 0.87 18.15 -9.43
C TYR A 461 1.16 19.50 -8.77
N ASP A 462 0.31 20.50 -8.99
CA ASP A 462 0.30 21.72 -8.20
C ASP A 462 -0.30 21.40 -6.82
N VAL A 463 0.51 21.42 -5.77
CA VAL A 463 0.10 21.14 -4.39
C VAL A 463 0.31 22.39 -3.54
N VAL A 464 -0.61 22.71 -2.66
CA VAL A 464 -0.42 23.77 -1.67
C VAL A 464 0.23 23.17 -0.42
N VAL A 465 1.43 23.60 -0.13
CA VAL A 465 2.22 23.22 1.05
C VAL A 465 2.61 24.47 1.81
N ASN A 466 2.29 24.53 3.09
CA ASN A 466 2.55 25.70 3.93
C ASN A 466 2.04 27.03 3.28
N GLY A 467 0.87 26.98 2.64
CA GLY A 467 0.23 28.09 1.97
C GLY A 467 0.83 28.50 0.62
N THR A 468 1.78 27.74 0.08
CA THR A 468 2.48 28.01 -1.18
C THR A 468 2.25 26.89 -2.17
N VAL A 469 2.03 27.20 -3.46
CA VAL A 469 1.92 26.18 -4.51
C VAL A 469 3.31 25.68 -4.84
N GLU A 470 3.48 24.37 -4.75
CA GLU A 470 4.70 23.64 -5.12
C GLU A 470 4.38 22.55 -6.14
N GLY A 471 5.36 22.19 -6.96
CA GLY A 471 5.23 21.08 -7.90
C GLY A 471 5.70 19.78 -7.24
N ILE A 472 4.80 18.86 -7.00
CA ILE A 472 5.06 17.60 -6.31
C ILE A 472 4.62 16.42 -7.17
N GLY A 473 5.28 15.29 -7.02
CA GLY A 473 4.94 14.00 -7.63
C GLY A 473 5.22 12.86 -6.68
N GLY A 474 5.03 11.66 -7.15
CA GLY A 474 5.12 10.40 -6.44
C GLY A 474 3.91 9.53 -6.75
N THR A 475 4.00 8.23 -6.55
CA THR A 475 2.82 7.36 -6.58
C THR A 475 1.81 7.74 -5.49
N SER A 476 2.26 8.52 -4.53
CA SER A 476 1.46 9.23 -3.52
C SER A 476 0.48 10.26 -4.08
N ALA A 477 0.76 10.83 -5.26
CA ALA A 477 -0.21 11.66 -5.98
C ALA A 477 -1.25 10.81 -6.72
N SER A 478 -0.80 9.69 -7.26
CA SER A 478 -1.64 8.78 -8.04
C SER A 478 -2.69 8.07 -7.20
N ALA A 479 -2.33 7.57 -6.02
CA ALA A 479 -3.23 6.78 -5.17
C ALA A 479 -4.47 7.56 -4.69
N PRO A 480 -4.37 8.75 -4.09
CA PRO A 480 -5.53 9.56 -3.71
C PRO A 480 -6.32 10.04 -4.93
N SER A 481 -5.65 10.30 -6.06
CA SER A 481 -6.34 10.61 -7.32
C SER A 481 -7.23 9.46 -7.77
N TRP A 482 -6.73 8.22 -7.74
CA TRP A 482 -7.52 7.02 -8.03
C TRP A 482 -8.66 6.78 -7.04
N GLN A 483 -8.47 7.09 -5.78
CA GLN A 483 -9.56 7.10 -4.80
C GLN A 483 -10.68 8.07 -5.22
N GLY A 484 -10.33 9.29 -5.63
CA GLY A 484 -11.28 10.27 -6.15
C GLY A 484 -11.97 9.79 -7.43
N ILE A 485 -11.23 9.19 -8.36
CA ILE A 485 -11.77 8.57 -9.58
C ILE A 485 -12.78 7.47 -9.21
N TRP A 486 -12.42 6.60 -8.26
CA TRP A 486 -13.31 5.53 -7.82
C TRP A 486 -14.58 6.04 -7.14
N ALA A 487 -14.50 7.16 -6.42
CA ALA A 487 -15.70 7.83 -5.91
C ALA A 487 -16.64 8.31 -7.02
N ARG A 488 -16.13 8.74 -8.17
CA ARG A 488 -16.96 9.05 -9.34
C ARG A 488 -17.65 7.81 -9.91
N VAL A 489 -16.92 6.69 -9.99
CA VAL A 489 -17.46 5.41 -10.42
C VAL A 489 -18.58 4.96 -9.49
N ASN A 490 -18.33 4.95 -8.17
CA ASN A 490 -19.34 4.58 -7.16
C ASN A 490 -20.55 5.55 -7.14
N GLY A 491 -20.33 6.84 -7.37
CA GLY A 491 -21.40 7.85 -7.43
C GLY A 491 -22.33 7.68 -8.63
N GLY A 492 -21.88 7.02 -9.69
CA GLY A 492 -22.69 6.67 -10.88
C GLY A 492 -23.46 5.35 -10.74
N HIS A 493 -23.05 4.50 -9.81
CA HIS A 493 -23.55 3.13 -9.67
C HIS A 493 -23.80 2.77 -8.21
N SER A 494 -24.76 1.91 -7.94
CA SER A 494 -25.03 1.43 -6.59
C SER A 494 -24.59 -0.03 -6.42
N GLY A 495 -23.89 -0.32 -5.33
CA GLY A 495 -23.55 -1.68 -4.96
C GLY A 495 -22.42 -2.31 -5.78
N LEU A 496 -21.52 -1.48 -6.24
CA LEU A 496 -20.27 -1.92 -6.83
C LEU A 496 -19.43 -2.70 -5.85
N GLY A 497 -18.93 -3.61 -5.67
CA GLY A 497 -18.08 -4.24 -4.65
C GLY A 497 -16.69 -3.62 -4.60
N PHE A 498 -15.75 -4.39 -4.12
CA PHE A 498 -14.34 -4.09 -4.17
C PHE A 498 -13.87 -3.83 -5.62
N ALA A 499 -13.01 -2.83 -5.82
CA ALA A 499 -12.62 -2.36 -7.16
C ALA A 499 -11.89 -3.41 -8.00
N GLY A 500 -11.08 -4.27 -7.40
CA GLY A 500 -10.20 -5.18 -8.11
C GLY A 500 -10.91 -6.02 -9.20
N PRO A 501 -11.95 -6.80 -8.89
CA PRO A 501 -12.67 -7.57 -9.89
C PRO A 501 -13.30 -6.72 -11.01
N ILE A 502 -13.65 -5.48 -10.71
CA ILE A 502 -14.29 -4.56 -11.68
C ILE A 502 -13.23 -4.03 -12.65
N LEU A 503 -12.13 -3.46 -12.13
CA LEU A 503 -11.01 -2.95 -12.94
C LEU A 503 -10.45 -4.03 -13.89
N TYR A 504 -10.39 -5.27 -13.43
CA TYR A 504 -9.94 -6.41 -14.23
C TYR A 504 -11.08 -7.12 -14.99
N SER A 505 -12.25 -6.50 -15.14
CA SER A 505 -13.33 -7.06 -15.95
C SER A 505 -13.10 -6.83 -17.44
N SER A 506 -13.67 -7.70 -18.26
CA SER A 506 -13.57 -7.53 -19.72
C SER A 506 -14.34 -6.31 -20.26
N GLY A 507 -15.27 -5.77 -19.48
CA GLY A 507 -15.99 -4.54 -19.80
C GLY A 507 -15.09 -3.31 -19.71
N GLU A 508 -14.21 -3.29 -18.73
CA GLU A 508 -13.36 -2.14 -18.44
C GLU A 508 -12.05 -2.07 -19.24
N SER A 509 -11.68 -3.12 -19.98
CA SER A 509 -10.42 -3.15 -20.73
C SER A 509 -10.23 -2.01 -21.73
N SER A 510 -11.32 -1.37 -22.18
CA SER A 510 -11.28 -0.19 -23.06
C SER A 510 -11.23 1.15 -22.31
N ALA A 511 -11.34 1.12 -21.00
CA ALA A 511 -11.30 2.31 -20.15
C ALA A 511 -9.87 2.66 -19.68
N PHE A 512 -8.87 1.95 -20.19
CA PHE A 512 -7.47 2.20 -19.87
C PHE A 512 -6.67 2.59 -21.11
N ASN A 513 -5.75 3.53 -20.93
CA ASN A 513 -4.69 3.84 -21.88
C ASN A 513 -3.50 2.92 -21.55
N ASP A 514 -3.22 1.98 -22.44
CA ASP A 514 -2.12 1.02 -22.31
C ASP A 514 -0.77 1.73 -22.47
N ILE A 515 0.07 1.74 -21.43
CA ILE A 515 1.36 2.41 -21.40
C ILE A 515 2.43 1.42 -21.77
N THR A 516 2.92 1.49 -22.99
CA THR A 516 3.81 0.47 -23.59
C THR A 516 5.29 0.85 -23.60
N ILE A 517 5.65 2.02 -23.07
CA ILE A 517 7.02 2.54 -23.01
C ILE A 517 7.35 2.92 -21.58
N GLY A 518 8.54 2.59 -21.13
CA GLY A 518 9.05 2.91 -19.80
C GLY A 518 9.69 1.70 -19.15
N ALA A 519 10.31 1.92 -18.00
CA ALA A 519 10.90 0.88 -17.17
C ALA A 519 11.12 1.41 -15.76
N ASN A 520 11.04 0.53 -14.75
CA ASN A 520 11.25 0.89 -13.35
C ASN A 520 12.47 0.19 -12.72
N GLY A 521 13.41 -0.26 -13.56
CA GLY A 521 14.61 -0.97 -13.16
C GLY A 521 14.60 -2.43 -13.64
N ALA A 522 13.98 -3.34 -12.91
CA ALA A 522 13.94 -4.76 -13.29
C ALA A 522 12.88 -5.07 -14.35
N TYR A 523 11.86 -4.24 -14.51
CA TYR A 523 10.72 -4.47 -15.41
C TYR A 523 10.60 -3.36 -16.43
N SER A 524 10.03 -3.71 -17.59
CA SER A 524 9.74 -2.78 -18.68
C SER A 524 8.24 -2.79 -18.97
N ALA A 525 7.69 -1.61 -19.29
CA ALA A 525 6.34 -1.48 -19.80
C ALA A 525 6.22 -2.17 -21.17
N GLY A 526 5.04 -2.67 -21.48
CA GLY A 526 4.76 -3.40 -22.71
C GLY A 526 3.26 -3.50 -22.97
N PRO A 527 2.83 -4.05 -24.12
CA PRO A 527 1.41 -4.16 -24.43
C PRO A 527 0.64 -5.04 -23.43
N GLY A 528 -0.51 -4.54 -22.98
CA GLY A 528 -1.34 -5.16 -21.96
C GLY A 528 -0.82 -4.89 -20.54
N TYR A 529 -1.26 -5.69 -19.59
CA TYR A 529 -0.80 -5.55 -18.20
C TYR A 529 0.72 -5.75 -18.08
N ASP A 530 1.38 -4.85 -17.39
CA ASP A 530 2.80 -4.96 -17.06
C ASP A 530 3.11 -4.55 -15.60
N LEU A 531 4.35 -4.81 -15.15
CA LEU A 531 4.79 -4.57 -13.78
C LEU A 531 5.41 -3.17 -13.58
N VAL A 532 5.09 -2.23 -14.46
CA VAL A 532 5.51 -0.82 -14.37
C VAL A 532 4.28 0.08 -14.21
N THR A 533 3.21 -0.19 -14.99
CA THR A 533 2.02 0.66 -15.06
C THR A 533 0.69 -0.09 -14.85
N GLY A 534 0.74 -1.40 -14.61
CA GLY A 534 -0.47 -2.21 -14.43
C GLY A 534 -1.32 -2.28 -15.70
N LEU A 535 -2.61 -2.00 -15.57
CA LEU A 535 -3.55 -1.87 -16.68
C LEU A 535 -3.37 -0.56 -17.46
N GLY A 536 -2.56 0.37 -16.96
CA GLY A 536 -2.34 1.70 -17.53
C GLY A 536 -3.10 2.81 -16.80
N THR A 537 -3.29 3.95 -17.48
CA THR A 537 -3.98 5.14 -16.94
C THR A 537 -5.45 5.19 -17.38
N PRO A 538 -6.35 5.80 -16.60
CA PRO A 538 -7.78 5.74 -16.89
C PRO A 538 -8.22 6.71 -17.99
N ASP A 539 -9.21 6.31 -18.76
CA ASP A 539 -10.20 7.19 -19.40
C ASP A 539 -11.40 7.24 -18.43
N ILE A 540 -11.45 8.28 -17.62
CA ILE A 540 -12.42 8.34 -16.51
C ILE A 540 -13.87 8.31 -17.01
N ALA A 541 -14.14 8.94 -18.18
CA ALA A 541 -15.49 8.92 -18.74
C ALA A 541 -15.93 7.50 -19.14
N LYS A 542 -15.03 6.70 -19.69
CA LYS A 542 -15.34 5.30 -20.03
C LYS A 542 -15.47 4.46 -18.78
N LEU A 543 -14.58 4.64 -17.80
CA LEU A 543 -14.61 3.88 -16.56
C LEU A 543 -15.92 4.10 -15.79
N VAL A 544 -16.36 5.34 -15.67
CA VAL A 544 -17.63 5.69 -15.02
C VAL A 544 -18.87 5.18 -15.77
N ASN A 545 -18.82 5.06 -17.08
CA ASN A 545 -19.96 4.59 -17.88
C ASN A 545 -19.98 3.07 -18.11
N GLY A 546 -18.88 2.38 -17.84
CA GLY A 546 -18.70 0.95 -18.11
C GLY A 546 -18.91 0.05 -16.88
N ALA A 547 -18.72 0.56 -15.67
CA ALA A 547 -18.79 -0.20 -14.42
C ALA A 547 -20.18 -0.72 -14.04
#